data_df1d206255a63ef75f19f2b46a8d7256
#
_entry.id   df1d206255a63ef75f19f2b46a8d7256
#
_cell.length_a   1.000
_cell.length_b   1.000
_cell.length_c   1.000
_cell.angle_alpha   90.00
_cell.angle_beta   90.00
_cell.angle_gamma   90.00
#
_symmetry.space_group_name_H-M   'P 1'
#
loop_
_entity.id
_entity.type
_entity.pdbx_description
1 polymer ?
#
loop_
_entity_poly.entity_id
_entity_poly.type
_entity_poly.pdbx_seq_one_letter_code
_entity_poly.pdbx_strand_id
1 'polypeptide(L)'
;MSAAAVPSHPRLPAWLRPLTRRPGEVQFGVLPGGPVVTGVTDVEVGLLARLDGALPLTSTDRVAADAGVRPARWRALLQLTSELGLLTDRTAPVGTSEPAASGRVVVDGCGEVASGIAAAVAQAGTTVVHGRAAVDRAVASPGRPRPDLVILDGSPVVDPRRGELWLSHGVPHLPVAPAGPRTVIGPLVDDSPGAPCLWCLERHRADRDEAWPAVMSQAAPPRTLALAGPAEGRHDALSPGLAHLVVGSVTLLVTGVLEGHPPPPGVSVEVSLPWPRMDHRRWPTHPLCPGHAARPWGTTPHGDELTTGGRAADGSIPRGA
;
A
#
# COMPACT_ATOMS: atom_id res chain seq x y z
N MET A 1 -6.02 -6.84 -23.62
CA MET A 1 -6.75 -6.96 -22.33
C MET A 1 -7.23 -8.40 -22.24
N SER A 2 -6.71 -9.18 -21.29
CA SER A 2 -7.19 -10.56 -21.07
C SER A 2 -8.59 -10.48 -20.45
N ALA A 3 -9.56 -11.19 -21.02
CA ALA A 3 -10.89 -11.27 -20.41
C ALA A 3 -10.76 -11.88 -19.01
N ALA A 4 -11.31 -11.22 -17.99
CA ALA A 4 -11.33 -11.73 -16.64
C ALA A 4 -12.11 -13.04 -16.61
N ALA A 5 -11.50 -14.12 -16.16
CA ALA A 5 -12.18 -15.41 -16.05
C ALA A 5 -13.26 -15.34 -14.95
N VAL A 6 -14.39 -15.98 -15.19
CA VAL A 6 -15.43 -16.12 -14.15
C VAL A 6 -14.89 -17.02 -13.04
N PRO A 7 -14.98 -16.61 -11.75
CA PRO A 7 -14.51 -17.39 -10.63
C PRO A 7 -15.14 -18.78 -10.54
N SER A 8 -14.39 -19.75 -9.99
CA SER A 8 -14.88 -21.13 -9.83
C SER A 8 -16.04 -21.26 -8.84
N HIS A 9 -16.05 -20.41 -7.82
CA HIS A 9 -17.12 -20.25 -6.84
C HIS A 9 -17.51 -18.76 -6.79
N PRO A 10 -18.35 -18.31 -7.76
CA PRO A 10 -18.63 -16.90 -7.94
C PRO A 10 -19.35 -16.32 -6.74
N ARG A 11 -18.78 -15.22 -6.22
CA ARG A 11 -19.31 -14.48 -5.09
C ARG A 11 -19.48 -13.02 -5.46
N LEU A 12 -20.63 -12.48 -5.19
CA LEU A 12 -20.89 -11.05 -5.22
C LEU A 12 -20.76 -10.51 -3.79
N PRO A 13 -19.79 -9.63 -3.51
CA PRO A 13 -19.63 -9.02 -2.19
C PRO A 13 -20.91 -8.33 -1.72
N ALA A 14 -21.23 -8.40 -0.43
CA ALA A 14 -22.49 -7.87 0.12
C ALA A 14 -22.68 -6.35 -0.16
N TRP A 15 -21.59 -5.59 -0.22
CA TRP A 15 -21.61 -4.15 -0.54
C TRP A 15 -21.84 -3.84 -2.02
N LEU A 16 -21.70 -4.86 -2.92
CA LEU A 16 -22.04 -4.80 -4.34
C LEU A 16 -23.40 -5.45 -4.65
N ARG A 17 -24.23 -5.67 -3.64
CA ARG A 17 -25.55 -6.26 -3.83
C ARG A 17 -26.29 -5.55 -4.99
N PRO A 18 -26.93 -6.34 -5.92
CA PRO A 18 -27.67 -5.77 -7.05
C PRO A 18 -28.95 -5.08 -6.57
N LEU A 19 -29.19 -3.88 -7.06
CA LEU A 19 -30.33 -3.02 -6.71
C LEU A 19 -31.04 -2.61 -7.99
N THR A 20 -32.32 -2.92 -8.11
CA THR A 20 -33.13 -2.51 -9.26
C THR A 20 -33.33 -1.00 -9.22
N ARG A 21 -32.94 -0.30 -10.27
CA ARG A 21 -33.18 1.15 -10.49
C ARG A 21 -34.52 1.38 -11.15
N ARG A 22 -34.82 0.58 -12.14
CA ARG A 22 -36.06 0.52 -12.92
C ARG A 22 -36.16 -0.85 -13.61
N PRO A 23 -37.31 -1.25 -14.16
CA PRO A 23 -37.43 -2.52 -14.86
C PRO A 23 -36.33 -2.71 -15.91
N GLY A 24 -35.61 -3.81 -15.85
CA GLY A 24 -34.52 -4.13 -16.76
C GLY A 24 -33.19 -3.41 -16.50
N GLU A 25 -33.05 -2.64 -15.42
CA GLU A 25 -31.84 -1.92 -15.08
C GLU A 25 -31.45 -2.16 -13.62
N VAL A 26 -30.24 -2.67 -13.39
CA VAL A 26 -29.69 -2.97 -12.06
C VAL A 26 -28.38 -2.22 -11.83
N GLN A 27 -28.24 -1.65 -10.65
CA GLN A 27 -26.99 -1.07 -10.15
C GLN A 27 -26.37 -1.98 -9.10
N PHE A 28 -25.06 -2.08 -9.11
CA PHE A 28 -24.31 -2.81 -8.09
C PHE A 28 -23.78 -1.85 -7.02
N GLY A 29 -24.25 -2.09 -5.78
CA GLY A 29 -23.93 -1.23 -4.64
C GLY A 29 -24.72 0.07 -4.59
N VAL A 30 -24.60 0.78 -3.46
CA VAL A 30 -25.40 1.99 -3.15
C VAL A 30 -24.74 3.31 -3.55
N LEU A 31 -23.48 3.28 -3.97
CA LEU A 31 -22.73 4.50 -4.25
C LEU A 31 -23.21 5.14 -5.57
N PRO A 32 -23.34 6.48 -5.63
CA PRO A 32 -23.56 7.17 -6.88
C PRO A 32 -22.45 6.86 -7.90
N GLY A 33 -22.85 6.58 -9.14
CA GLY A 33 -21.91 6.20 -10.19
C GLY A 33 -21.43 4.74 -10.14
N GLY A 34 -22.01 3.91 -9.27
CA GLY A 34 -21.75 2.46 -9.26
C GLY A 34 -22.08 1.81 -10.60
N PRO A 35 -21.50 0.63 -10.87
CA PRO A 35 -21.73 -0.10 -12.13
C PRO A 35 -23.22 -0.37 -12.37
N VAL A 36 -23.67 -0.12 -13.59
CA VAL A 36 -25.06 -0.33 -14.01
C VAL A 36 -25.09 -1.31 -15.17
N VAL A 37 -25.96 -2.32 -15.08
CA VAL A 37 -26.20 -3.28 -16.13
C VAL A 37 -27.65 -3.19 -16.57
N THR A 38 -27.90 -3.16 -17.89
CA THR A 38 -29.22 -3.06 -18.48
C THR A 38 -29.62 -4.36 -19.19
N GLY A 39 -30.92 -4.54 -19.42
CA GLY A 39 -31.44 -5.72 -20.10
C GLY A 39 -31.45 -6.97 -19.20
N VAL A 40 -31.51 -6.79 -17.89
CA VAL A 40 -31.62 -7.88 -16.90
C VAL A 40 -33.07 -8.05 -16.43
N THR A 41 -33.46 -9.29 -16.16
CA THR A 41 -34.76 -9.63 -15.60
C THR A 41 -34.72 -9.68 -14.08
N ASP A 42 -35.85 -9.53 -13.40
CA ASP A 42 -35.93 -9.65 -11.93
C ASP A 42 -35.45 -11.03 -11.43
N VAL A 43 -35.67 -12.10 -12.23
CA VAL A 43 -35.16 -13.43 -11.93
C VAL A 43 -33.63 -13.45 -11.95
N GLU A 44 -33.01 -12.84 -12.97
CA GLU A 44 -31.54 -12.74 -13.07
C GLU A 44 -30.97 -11.91 -11.92
N VAL A 45 -31.61 -10.80 -11.57
CA VAL A 45 -31.23 -9.99 -10.40
C VAL A 45 -31.29 -10.79 -9.10
N GLY A 46 -32.37 -11.58 -8.92
CA GLY A 46 -32.51 -12.45 -7.78
C GLY A 46 -31.44 -13.56 -7.71
N LEU A 47 -31.02 -14.09 -8.85
CA LEU A 47 -29.95 -15.07 -8.96
C LEU A 47 -28.58 -14.44 -8.64
N LEU A 48 -28.28 -13.26 -9.16
CA LEU A 48 -27.06 -12.53 -8.83
C LEU A 48 -26.96 -12.22 -7.35
N ALA A 49 -28.07 -11.83 -6.71
CA ALA A 49 -28.11 -11.53 -5.28
C ALA A 49 -27.79 -12.73 -4.38
N ARG A 50 -27.89 -13.96 -4.91
CA ARG A 50 -27.61 -15.22 -4.20
C ARG A 50 -26.18 -15.76 -4.41
N LEU A 51 -25.37 -15.06 -5.20
CA LEU A 51 -23.98 -15.46 -5.42
C LEU A 51 -23.14 -15.16 -4.16
N ASP A 52 -23.09 -16.11 -3.25
CA ASP A 52 -22.35 -16.06 -1.98
C ASP A 52 -21.04 -16.87 -2.02
N GLY A 53 -20.76 -17.51 -3.18
CA GLY A 53 -19.62 -18.42 -3.37
C GLY A 53 -19.84 -19.81 -2.79
N ALA A 54 -20.99 -20.13 -2.23
CA ALA A 54 -21.26 -21.46 -1.68
C ALA A 54 -21.35 -22.54 -2.76
N LEU A 55 -21.80 -22.17 -3.95
CA LEU A 55 -21.97 -23.08 -5.08
C LEU A 55 -20.84 -22.91 -6.11
N PRO A 56 -20.31 -24.04 -6.66
CA PRO A 56 -19.42 -23.96 -7.79
C PRO A 56 -20.16 -23.44 -9.04
N LEU A 57 -19.42 -22.81 -9.95
CA LEU A 57 -19.97 -22.22 -11.19
C LEU A 57 -20.92 -23.16 -11.95
N THR A 58 -20.56 -24.45 -12.08
CA THR A 58 -21.39 -25.47 -12.73
C THR A 58 -22.74 -25.68 -12.06
N SER A 59 -22.82 -25.53 -10.74
CA SER A 59 -24.08 -25.64 -9.99
C SER A 59 -24.91 -24.35 -10.13
N THR A 60 -24.30 -23.18 -10.27
CA THR A 60 -25.05 -21.94 -10.54
C THR A 60 -25.75 -21.98 -11.90
N ASP A 61 -25.16 -22.63 -12.90
CA ASP A 61 -25.80 -22.88 -14.22
C ASP A 61 -27.12 -23.68 -14.07
N ARG A 62 -27.11 -24.71 -13.21
CA ARG A 62 -28.31 -25.52 -12.95
C ARG A 62 -29.37 -24.69 -12.24
N VAL A 63 -29.00 -23.97 -11.20
CA VAL A 63 -29.94 -23.10 -10.46
C VAL A 63 -30.58 -22.07 -11.39
N ALA A 64 -29.79 -21.49 -12.31
CA ALA A 64 -30.32 -20.55 -13.30
C ALA A 64 -31.28 -21.22 -14.30
N ALA A 65 -30.96 -22.43 -14.77
CA ALA A 65 -31.83 -23.19 -15.65
C ALA A 65 -33.17 -23.55 -14.99
N ASP A 66 -33.13 -24.00 -13.72
CA ASP A 66 -34.33 -24.30 -12.92
C ASP A 66 -35.21 -23.06 -12.71
N ALA A 67 -34.58 -21.86 -12.66
CA ALA A 67 -35.27 -20.57 -12.60
C ALA A 67 -35.75 -20.05 -13.98
N GLY A 68 -35.57 -20.81 -15.06
CA GLY A 68 -35.99 -20.43 -16.40
C GLY A 68 -35.01 -19.55 -17.17
N VAL A 69 -33.80 -19.35 -16.66
CA VAL A 69 -32.77 -18.60 -17.35
C VAL A 69 -31.90 -19.54 -18.20
N ARG A 70 -31.79 -19.24 -19.49
CA ARG A 70 -30.97 -20.06 -20.41
C ARG A 70 -29.50 -20.05 -19.97
N PRO A 71 -28.81 -21.21 -19.94
CA PRO A 71 -27.41 -21.30 -19.47
C PRO A 71 -26.45 -20.36 -20.20
N ALA A 72 -26.60 -20.18 -21.54
CA ALA A 72 -25.79 -19.25 -22.31
C ALA A 72 -25.98 -17.78 -21.86
N ARG A 73 -27.22 -17.42 -21.53
CA ARG A 73 -27.54 -16.06 -21.03
C ARG A 73 -26.98 -15.84 -19.63
N TRP A 74 -27.11 -16.84 -18.75
CA TRP A 74 -26.55 -16.78 -17.41
C TRP A 74 -25.02 -16.63 -17.41
N ARG A 75 -24.33 -17.44 -18.22
CA ARG A 75 -22.88 -17.33 -18.37
C ARG A 75 -22.43 -16.00 -18.93
N ALA A 76 -23.15 -15.44 -19.93
CA ALA A 76 -22.86 -14.12 -20.45
C ALA A 76 -23.00 -13.03 -19.37
N LEU A 77 -23.99 -13.14 -18.48
CA LEU A 77 -24.19 -12.22 -17.37
C LEU A 77 -23.07 -12.35 -16.31
N LEU A 78 -22.68 -13.58 -15.96
CA LEU A 78 -21.55 -13.82 -15.08
C LEU A 78 -20.22 -13.30 -15.66
N GLN A 79 -20.02 -13.51 -16.98
CA GLN A 79 -18.83 -13.01 -17.66
C GLN A 79 -18.78 -11.47 -17.60
N LEU A 80 -19.88 -10.78 -17.93
CA LEU A 80 -19.98 -9.33 -17.85
C LEU A 80 -19.70 -8.82 -16.44
N THR A 81 -20.30 -9.42 -15.42
CA THR A 81 -20.07 -9.03 -14.01
C THR A 81 -18.65 -9.30 -13.55
N SER A 82 -17.98 -10.34 -14.07
CA SER A 82 -16.57 -10.62 -13.83
C SER A 82 -15.67 -9.57 -14.51
N GLU A 83 -15.94 -9.21 -15.75
CA GLU A 83 -15.21 -8.17 -16.49
C GLU A 83 -15.32 -6.79 -15.86
N LEU A 84 -16.46 -6.51 -15.21
CA LEU A 84 -16.66 -5.31 -14.40
C LEU A 84 -15.98 -5.38 -13.03
N GLY A 85 -15.30 -6.48 -12.70
CA GLY A 85 -14.63 -6.67 -11.41
C GLY A 85 -15.58 -6.82 -10.21
N LEU A 86 -16.84 -7.23 -10.46
CA LEU A 86 -17.86 -7.33 -9.43
C LEU A 86 -17.87 -8.69 -8.73
N LEU A 87 -17.32 -9.73 -9.37
CA LEU A 87 -17.27 -11.08 -8.83
C LEU A 87 -15.90 -11.39 -8.22
N THR A 88 -15.93 -12.06 -7.08
CA THR A 88 -14.74 -12.62 -6.42
C THR A 88 -14.91 -14.13 -6.30
N ASP A 89 -13.81 -14.87 -6.10
CA ASP A 89 -13.91 -16.28 -5.73
C ASP A 89 -14.20 -16.40 -4.22
N ARG A 90 -14.92 -17.44 -3.82
CA ARG A 90 -15.18 -17.73 -2.40
C ARG A 90 -13.90 -17.93 -1.59
N THR A 91 -12.85 -18.44 -2.23
CA THR A 91 -11.55 -18.61 -1.60
C THR A 91 -10.89 -17.30 -1.22
N ALA A 92 -11.33 -16.17 -1.81
CA ALA A 92 -10.93 -14.85 -1.37
C ALA A 92 -11.83 -14.40 -0.20
N PRO A 93 -11.33 -14.26 1.03
CA PRO A 93 -12.09 -13.77 2.17
C PRO A 93 -12.64 -12.36 1.86
N VAL A 94 -13.90 -12.09 2.28
CA VAL A 94 -14.51 -10.75 2.06
C VAL A 94 -13.77 -9.71 2.86
N GLY A 95 -13.15 -8.76 2.16
CA GLY A 95 -12.36 -7.70 2.81
C GLY A 95 -11.01 -8.17 3.33
N THR A 96 -10.67 -9.43 3.07
CA THR A 96 -9.31 -9.91 3.11
C THR A 96 -9.02 -10.46 1.71
N SER A 97 -8.12 -9.86 0.99
CA SER A 97 -7.29 -10.56 0.03
C SER A 97 -6.95 -11.94 0.62
N GLU A 98 -6.66 -12.94 -0.19
CA GLU A 98 -6.01 -14.17 0.33
C GLU A 98 -5.08 -13.78 1.46
N PRO A 99 -4.95 -14.58 2.57
CA PRO A 99 -4.17 -14.17 3.73
C PRO A 99 -2.88 -13.58 3.19
N ALA A 100 -2.75 -12.25 3.37
CA ALA A 100 -1.81 -11.38 2.65
C ALA A 100 -0.51 -12.14 2.55
N ALA A 101 -0.04 -12.38 1.35
CA ALA A 101 1.03 -13.30 1.02
C ALA A 101 1.98 -13.31 2.22
N SER A 102 2.15 -14.43 2.88
CA SER A 102 2.67 -14.59 4.25
C SER A 102 3.93 -13.74 4.48
N GLY A 103 3.73 -12.43 4.51
CA GLY A 103 4.75 -11.42 4.64
C GLY A 103 5.21 -11.31 6.08
N ARG A 104 6.45 -10.93 6.26
CA ARG A 104 7.01 -10.64 7.57
C ARG A 104 7.19 -9.13 7.72
N VAL A 105 6.50 -8.56 8.69
CA VAL A 105 6.58 -7.14 9.02
C VAL A 105 7.29 -6.96 10.36
N VAL A 106 8.20 -6.02 10.41
CA VAL A 106 8.83 -5.58 11.66
C VAL A 106 8.26 -4.23 12.05
N VAL A 107 7.78 -4.10 13.29
CA VAL A 107 7.39 -2.83 13.87
C VAL A 107 8.50 -2.38 14.83
N ASP A 108 9.32 -1.46 14.36
CA ASP A 108 10.43 -0.85 15.12
C ASP A 108 9.91 0.40 15.84
N GLY A 109 9.37 0.19 17.01
CA GLY A 109 8.81 1.22 17.87
C GLY A 109 8.37 0.67 19.20
N CYS A 110 8.01 1.56 20.08
CA CYS A 110 7.43 1.26 21.38
C CYS A 110 6.30 2.26 21.66
N GLY A 111 5.34 1.86 22.46
CA GLY A 111 4.18 2.68 22.78
C GLY A 111 2.89 2.17 22.15
N GLU A 112 1.82 2.93 22.38
CA GLU A 112 0.46 2.51 22.07
C GLU A 112 0.23 2.37 20.54
N VAL A 113 0.72 3.34 19.76
CA VAL A 113 0.56 3.33 18.30
C VAL A 113 1.30 2.15 17.68
N ALA A 114 2.58 1.93 18.04
CA ALA A 114 3.36 0.80 17.54
C ALA A 114 2.73 -0.54 17.91
N SER A 115 2.27 -0.69 19.16
CA SER A 115 1.58 -1.89 19.62
C SER A 115 0.25 -2.11 18.89
N GLY A 116 -0.52 -1.03 18.68
CA GLY A 116 -1.77 -1.08 17.92
C GLY A 116 -1.55 -1.48 16.47
N ILE A 117 -0.55 -0.91 15.80
CA ILE A 117 -0.16 -1.29 14.45
C ILE A 117 0.24 -2.77 14.39
N ALA A 118 1.09 -3.22 15.32
CA ALA A 118 1.52 -4.62 15.36
C ALA A 118 0.34 -5.58 15.51
N ALA A 119 -0.61 -5.27 16.40
CA ALA A 119 -1.81 -6.07 16.60
C ALA A 119 -2.72 -6.08 15.36
N ALA A 120 -2.98 -4.92 14.76
CA ALA A 120 -3.87 -4.81 13.61
C ALA A 120 -3.30 -5.50 12.36
N VAL A 121 -1.99 -5.35 12.09
CA VAL A 121 -1.32 -6.03 10.98
C VAL A 121 -1.28 -7.55 11.19
N ALA A 122 -1.09 -8.01 12.43
CA ALA A 122 -1.17 -9.44 12.75
C ALA A 122 -2.60 -10.00 12.54
N GLN A 123 -3.64 -9.24 12.90
CA GLN A 123 -5.03 -9.61 12.64
C GLN A 123 -5.35 -9.69 11.14
N ALA A 124 -4.64 -8.93 10.30
CA ALA A 124 -4.74 -9.02 8.85
C ALA A 124 -4.03 -10.25 8.26
N GLY A 125 -3.49 -11.17 9.09
CA GLY A 125 -2.89 -12.43 8.66
C GLY A 125 -1.38 -12.38 8.40
N THR A 126 -0.72 -11.26 8.69
CA THR A 126 0.72 -11.07 8.47
C THR A 126 1.54 -11.51 9.68
N THR A 127 2.72 -12.11 9.46
CA THR A 127 3.66 -12.40 10.54
C THR A 127 4.33 -11.12 11.02
N VAL A 128 4.05 -10.70 12.26
CA VAL A 128 4.57 -9.47 12.82
C VAL A 128 5.61 -9.75 13.90
N VAL A 129 6.69 -9.00 13.86
CA VAL A 129 7.70 -8.95 14.92
C VAL A 129 7.75 -7.51 15.44
N HIS A 130 7.57 -7.33 16.76
CA HIS A 130 7.43 -6.00 17.37
C HIS A 130 8.45 -5.79 18.48
N GLY A 131 8.93 -4.56 18.58
CA GLY A 131 9.81 -4.07 19.63
C GLY A 131 11.30 -4.17 19.30
N ARG A 132 12.11 -3.42 20.07
CA ARG A 132 13.55 -3.22 19.84
C ARG A 132 14.36 -4.50 19.74
N ALA A 133 14.17 -5.42 20.69
CA ALA A 133 14.86 -6.71 20.66
C ALA A 133 14.55 -7.57 19.43
N ALA A 134 13.44 -7.29 18.78
CA ALA A 134 13.03 -7.93 17.55
C ALA A 134 13.76 -7.36 16.34
N VAL A 135 13.97 -6.04 16.34
CA VAL A 135 14.78 -5.32 15.35
C VAL A 135 16.22 -5.81 15.41
N ASP A 136 16.82 -5.82 16.61
CA ASP A 136 18.20 -6.26 16.81
C ASP A 136 18.40 -7.70 16.31
N ARG A 137 17.43 -8.59 16.56
CA ARG A 137 17.47 -9.96 16.04
C ARG A 137 17.28 -10.04 14.52
N ALA A 138 16.44 -9.18 13.95
CA ALA A 138 16.21 -9.16 12.50
C ALA A 138 17.45 -8.70 11.73
N VAL A 139 18.22 -7.77 12.32
CA VAL A 139 19.45 -7.24 11.74
C VAL A 139 20.64 -8.17 11.98
N ALA A 140 20.77 -8.74 13.19
CA ALA A 140 21.97 -9.47 13.63
C ALA A 140 22.00 -10.94 13.23
N SER A 141 20.97 -11.52 12.60
CA SER A 141 20.89 -12.95 12.34
C SER A 141 21.17 -13.29 10.86
N PRO A 142 22.41 -13.65 10.47
CA PRO A 142 22.68 -14.17 9.15
C PRO A 142 21.85 -15.44 8.89
N GLY A 143 21.17 -15.49 7.74
CA GLY A 143 20.40 -16.67 7.33
C GLY A 143 18.92 -16.67 7.73
N ARG A 144 18.44 -15.69 8.46
CA ARG A 144 16.97 -15.50 8.64
C ARG A 144 16.36 -14.80 7.43
N PRO A 145 15.11 -15.16 7.06
CA PRO A 145 14.42 -14.43 5.99
C PRO A 145 14.28 -12.96 6.39
N ARG A 146 14.62 -12.08 5.43
CA ARG A 146 14.47 -10.63 5.62
C ARG A 146 13.00 -10.27 5.82
N PRO A 147 12.69 -9.21 6.56
CA PRO A 147 11.34 -8.68 6.57
C PRO A 147 10.99 -8.07 5.19
N ASP A 148 9.75 -8.21 4.80
CA ASP A 148 9.23 -7.62 3.56
C ASP A 148 8.97 -6.12 3.71
N LEU A 149 8.68 -5.68 4.95
CA LEU A 149 8.45 -4.28 5.28
C LEU A 149 8.81 -4.01 6.75
N VAL A 150 9.33 -2.81 6.99
CA VAL A 150 9.57 -2.30 8.35
C VAL A 150 8.74 -1.04 8.58
N ILE A 151 8.07 -0.96 9.71
CA ILE A 151 7.40 0.25 10.18
C ILE A 151 8.30 0.91 11.21
N LEU A 152 8.69 2.15 10.94
CA LEU A 152 9.53 2.96 11.83
C LEU A 152 8.64 3.91 12.61
N ASP A 153 8.26 3.53 13.83
CA ASP A 153 7.58 4.46 14.72
C ASP A 153 8.59 5.43 15.34
N GLY A 154 8.36 6.72 15.16
CA GLY A 154 9.22 7.79 15.64
C GLY A 154 8.40 8.96 16.12
N SER A 155 8.17 9.04 17.42
CA SER A 155 7.44 10.13 18.04
C SER A 155 8.42 11.11 18.72
N PRO A 156 8.39 12.39 18.36
CA PRO A 156 7.59 13.04 17.30
C PRO A 156 8.22 12.97 15.92
N VAL A 157 9.43 12.44 15.78
CA VAL A 157 10.20 12.38 14.54
C VAL A 157 10.94 11.04 14.39
N VAL A 158 11.08 10.57 13.16
CA VAL A 158 11.86 9.37 12.84
C VAL A 158 13.30 9.77 12.53
N ASP A 159 14.27 9.23 13.28
CA ASP A 159 15.69 9.41 12.99
C ASP A 159 16.02 8.79 11.61
N PRO A 160 16.54 9.57 10.64
CA PRO A 160 16.88 9.07 9.32
C PRO A 160 17.86 7.89 9.31
N ARG A 161 18.72 7.79 10.32
CA ARG A 161 19.69 6.70 10.45
C ARG A 161 19.02 5.34 10.65
N ARG A 162 17.83 5.31 11.25
CA ARG A 162 17.04 4.07 11.37
C ARG A 162 16.61 3.56 9.98
N GLY A 163 16.17 4.47 9.12
CA GLY A 163 15.81 4.14 7.74
C GLY A 163 17.01 3.73 6.90
N GLU A 164 18.16 4.39 7.08
CA GLU A 164 19.40 4.06 6.38
C GLU A 164 19.85 2.61 6.66
N LEU A 165 19.72 2.16 7.91
CA LEU A 165 20.00 0.79 8.30
C LEU A 165 19.19 -0.21 7.45
N TRP A 166 17.87 -0.03 7.36
CA TRP A 166 17.00 -0.94 6.62
C TRP A 166 17.23 -0.87 5.11
N LEU A 167 17.41 0.35 4.61
CA LEU A 167 17.68 0.57 3.19
C LEU A 167 19.00 -0.07 2.75
N SER A 168 20.05 -0.07 3.62
CA SER A 168 21.32 -0.75 3.33
C SER A 168 21.17 -2.27 3.23
N HIS A 169 20.11 -2.84 3.80
CA HIS A 169 19.75 -4.25 3.69
C HIS A 169 18.74 -4.53 2.57
N GLY A 170 18.36 -3.53 1.77
CA GLY A 170 17.35 -3.66 0.72
C GLY A 170 15.95 -3.93 1.27
N VAL A 171 15.63 -3.43 2.48
CA VAL A 171 14.33 -3.60 3.12
C VAL A 171 13.55 -2.31 3.06
N PRO A 172 12.37 -2.29 2.41
CA PRO A 172 11.49 -1.13 2.39
C PRO A 172 10.99 -0.80 3.79
N HIS A 173 10.79 0.50 4.06
CA HIS A 173 10.29 0.92 5.35
C HIS A 173 9.30 2.09 5.26
N LEU A 174 8.35 2.08 6.17
CA LEU A 174 7.29 3.08 6.29
C LEU A 174 7.46 3.86 7.60
N PRO A 175 7.89 5.13 7.57
CA PRO A 175 7.97 5.96 8.76
C PRO A 175 6.58 6.37 9.24
N VAL A 176 6.37 6.38 10.55
CA VAL A 176 5.16 6.89 11.22
C VAL A 176 5.61 7.85 12.29
N ALA A 177 5.25 9.11 12.20
CA ALA A 177 5.69 10.18 13.09
C ALA A 177 4.48 10.87 13.75
N PRO A 178 3.99 10.34 14.89
CA PRO A 178 2.98 11.00 15.70
C PRO A 178 3.57 12.25 16.38
N ALA A 179 2.95 13.40 16.18
CA ALA A 179 3.36 14.68 16.77
C ALA A 179 2.13 15.43 17.31
N GLY A 180 1.58 14.96 18.43
CA GLY A 180 0.40 15.53 19.06
C GLY A 180 -0.83 15.47 18.13
N PRO A 181 -1.43 16.63 17.77
CA PRO A 181 -2.64 16.66 16.92
C PRO A 181 -2.37 16.34 15.45
N ARG A 182 -1.14 16.06 15.07
CA ARG A 182 -0.72 15.77 13.70
C ARG A 182 0.12 14.50 13.66
N THR A 183 -0.14 13.67 12.68
CA THR A 183 0.66 12.47 12.41
C THR A 183 1.02 12.43 10.93
N VAL A 184 2.27 12.09 10.63
CA VAL A 184 2.75 11.87 9.27
C VAL A 184 3.03 10.38 9.09
N ILE A 185 2.45 9.78 8.06
CA ILE A 185 2.63 8.38 7.69
C ILE A 185 3.30 8.34 6.32
N GLY A 186 4.46 7.71 6.22
CA GLY A 186 5.20 7.66 4.99
C GLY A 186 6.08 8.91 4.70
N PRO A 187 6.57 9.02 3.47
CA PRO A 187 6.34 8.10 2.34
C PRO A 187 6.92 6.71 2.57
N LEU A 188 6.45 5.72 1.80
CA LEU A 188 7.16 4.45 1.71
C LEU A 188 8.55 4.73 1.13
N VAL A 189 9.57 4.25 1.83
CA VAL A 189 10.98 4.37 1.42
C VAL A 189 11.46 3.00 0.99
N ASP A 190 11.89 2.92 -0.25
CA ASP A 190 12.45 1.74 -0.88
C ASP A 190 13.62 2.12 -1.79
N ASP A 191 14.12 1.19 -2.58
CA ASP A 191 15.20 1.40 -3.54
C ASP A 191 14.70 1.74 -4.96
N SER A 192 13.41 2.05 -5.11
CA SER A 192 12.83 2.44 -6.40
C SER A 192 13.47 3.71 -6.95
N PRO A 193 13.71 3.79 -8.27
CA PRO A 193 14.27 4.97 -8.90
C PRO A 193 13.45 6.23 -8.60
N GLY A 194 14.10 7.26 -8.08
CA GLY A 194 13.46 8.53 -7.75
C GLY A 194 12.65 8.55 -6.45
N ALA A 195 12.60 7.46 -5.69
CA ALA A 195 12.00 7.44 -4.37
C ALA A 195 12.85 8.23 -3.37
N PRO A 196 12.26 9.15 -2.58
CA PRO A 196 12.99 9.89 -1.56
C PRO A 196 13.30 8.98 -0.35
N CYS A 197 14.49 9.11 0.23
CA CYS A 197 14.81 8.50 1.51
C CYS A 197 14.49 9.47 2.67
N LEU A 198 14.64 9.03 3.92
CA LEU A 198 14.37 9.88 5.09
C LEU A 198 15.28 11.11 5.13
N TRP A 199 16.53 11.02 4.66
CA TRP A 199 17.40 12.18 4.54
C TRP A 199 16.90 13.23 3.54
N CYS A 200 16.22 12.82 2.46
CA CYS A 200 15.57 13.76 1.56
C CYS A 200 14.50 14.57 2.29
N LEU A 201 13.70 13.92 3.11
CA LEU A 201 12.65 14.59 3.88
C LEU A 201 13.23 15.61 4.85
N GLU A 202 14.31 15.23 5.54
CA GLU A 202 15.00 16.13 6.48
C GLU A 202 15.63 17.33 5.78
N ARG A 203 16.21 17.11 4.61
CA ARG A 203 16.75 18.22 3.80
C ARG A 203 15.65 19.17 3.35
N HIS A 204 14.55 18.67 2.82
CA HIS A 204 13.41 19.51 2.45
C HIS A 204 12.78 20.26 3.63
N ARG A 205 12.88 19.74 4.84
CA ARG A 205 12.46 20.44 6.06
C ARG A 205 13.45 21.54 6.41
N ALA A 206 14.76 21.25 6.34
CA ALA A 206 15.80 22.23 6.57
C ALA A 206 15.80 23.37 5.55
N ASP A 207 15.44 23.13 4.29
CA ASP A 207 15.28 24.18 3.28
C ASP A 207 14.14 25.16 3.60
N ARG A 208 13.16 24.73 4.39
CA ARG A 208 12.03 25.58 4.81
C ARG A 208 12.27 26.26 6.14
N ASP A 209 13.10 25.67 6.97
CA ASP A 209 13.45 26.13 8.30
C ASP A 209 14.90 25.75 8.60
N GLU A 210 15.79 26.72 8.54
CA GLU A 210 17.23 26.53 8.79
C GLU A 210 17.53 26.05 10.20
N ALA A 211 16.63 26.29 11.17
CA ALA A 211 16.75 25.78 12.53
C ALA A 211 16.34 24.31 12.68
N TRP A 212 15.75 23.71 11.62
CA TRP A 212 15.25 22.33 11.67
C TRP A 212 16.27 21.31 12.16
N PRO A 213 17.54 21.31 11.73
CA PRO A 213 18.54 20.36 12.25
C PRO A 213 18.74 20.45 13.78
N ALA A 214 18.69 21.66 14.32
CA ALA A 214 18.80 21.88 15.78
C ALA A 214 17.54 21.38 16.51
N VAL A 215 16.35 21.60 15.94
CA VAL A 215 15.09 21.07 16.46
C VAL A 215 15.10 19.53 16.45
N MET A 216 15.52 18.94 15.33
CA MET A 216 15.63 17.47 15.19
C MET A 216 16.58 16.86 16.21
N SER A 217 17.74 17.48 16.45
CA SER A 217 18.71 16.97 17.41
C SER A 217 18.18 16.90 18.84
N GLN A 218 17.23 17.76 19.18
CA GLN A 218 16.57 17.83 20.48
C GLN A 218 15.34 16.91 20.55
N ALA A 219 14.63 16.73 19.45
CA ALA A 219 13.42 15.91 19.36
C ALA A 219 13.74 14.41 19.25
N ALA A 220 14.86 14.04 18.63
CA ALA A 220 15.28 12.65 18.54
C ALA A 220 15.77 12.15 19.91
N PRO A 221 15.26 11.01 20.40
CA PRO A 221 15.70 10.48 21.68
C PRO A 221 17.21 10.19 21.64
N PRO A 222 17.98 10.59 22.68
CA PRO A 222 19.41 10.34 22.73
C PRO A 222 19.68 8.84 22.69
N ARG A 223 20.73 8.44 21.96
CA ARG A 223 21.14 7.03 21.80
C ARG A 223 21.38 6.30 23.13
N THR A 224 21.79 7.02 24.17
CA THR A 224 22.05 6.51 25.50
C THR A 224 20.80 6.13 26.28
N LEU A 225 19.65 6.76 26.03
CA LEU A 225 18.37 6.38 26.63
C LEU A 225 17.80 5.08 26.05
N ALA A 226 18.36 4.59 24.94
CA ALA A 226 18.00 3.29 24.38
C ALA A 226 18.42 2.10 25.28
N LEU A 227 19.32 2.31 26.26
CA LEU A 227 19.74 1.32 27.26
C LEU A 227 19.01 1.50 28.59
N ALA A 228 18.40 2.65 28.85
CA ALA A 228 17.46 2.82 29.93
C ALA A 228 16.18 2.06 29.54
N GLY A 229 15.71 1.16 30.40
CA GLY A 229 14.47 0.39 30.20
C GLY A 229 13.31 1.23 29.71
N PRO A 230 12.09 0.70 29.57
CA PRO A 230 11.00 1.42 28.99
C PRO A 230 10.98 2.82 29.59
N ALA A 231 11.42 3.80 28.82
CA ALA A 231 11.26 5.17 29.22
C ALA A 231 9.74 5.32 29.36
N GLU A 232 9.28 5.27 30.60
CA GLU A 232 7.99 5.81 31.01
C GLU A 232 8.03 7.33 30.79
N GLY A 233 8.48 7.72 29.61
CA GLY A 233 8.63 9.07 29.13
C GLY A 233 7.45 9.38 28.26
N ARG A 234 6.45 10.02 28.82
CA ARG A 234 5.64 11.09 28.23
C ARG A 234 5.68 11.13 26.68
N HIS A 235 5.27 10.05 26.05
CA HIS A 235 4.64 10.18 24.77
C HIS A 235 3.28 10.77 25.12
N ASP A 236 3.05 12.06 24.86
CA ASP A 236 1.71 12.62 24.93
C ASP A 236 0.84 11.67 24.12
N ALA A 237 0.03 10.90 24.83
CA ALA A 237 -0.79 9.88 24.19
C ALA A 237 -1.63 10.58 23.15
N LEU A 238 -1.58 10.10 21.91
CA LEU A 238 -2.49 10.58 20.90
C LEU A 238 -3.92 10.42 21.43
N SER A 239 -4.81 11.34 21.06
CA SER A 239 -6.21 11.08 21.37
C SER A 239 -6.60 9.69 20.84
N PRO A 240 -7.39 8.88 21.55
CA PRO A 240 -7.72 7.52 21.12
C PRO A 240 -8.24 7.43 19.70
N GLY A 241 -9.06 8.39 19.28
CA GLY A 241 -9.57 8.47 17.90
C GLY A 241 -8.47 8.65 16.87
N LEU A 242 -7.47 9.50 17.13
CA LEU A 242 -6.34 9.70 16.24
C LEU A 242 -5.44 8.46 16.20
N ALA A 243 -5.19 7.84 17.34
CA ALA A 243 -4.42 6.60 17.41
C ALA A 243 -5.04 5.49 16.56
N HIS A 244 -6.36 5.26 16.67
CA HIS A 244 -7.07 4.29 15.85
C HIS A 244 -7.05 4.63 14.35
N LEU A 245 -7.21 5.92 14.00
CA LEU A 245 -7.14 6.36 12.61
C LEU A 245 -5.75 6.11 12.01
N VAL A 246 -4.68 6.39 12.77
CA VAL A 246 -3.30 6.13 12.37
C VAL A 246 -3.06 4.62 12.22
N VAL A 247 -3.45 3.81 13.20
CA VAL A 247 -3.31 2.35 13.16
C VAL A 247 -4.03 1.78 11.94
N GLY A 248 -5.28 2.17 11.70
CA GLY A 248 -6.04 1.72 10.53
C GLY A 248 -5.41 2.13 9.21
N SER A 249 -4.96 3.39 9.10
CA SER A 249 -4.30 3.89 7.89
C SER A 249 -2.99 3.15 7.59
N VAL A 250 -2.16 2.92 8.61
CA VAL A 250 -0.92 2.15 8.46
C VAL A 250 -1.20 0.70 8.07
N THR A 251 -2.20 0.08 8.68
CA THR A 251 -2.59 -1.30 8.34
C THR A 251 -3.01 -1.42 6.87
N LEU A 252 -3.82 -0.48 6.36
CA LEU A 252 -4.20 -0.46 4.95
C LEU A 252 -3.00 -0.29 4.00
N LEU A 253 -2.05 0.58 4.36
CA LEU A 253 -0.83 0.76 3.57
C LEU A 253 0.04 -0.50 3.57
N VAL A 254 0.21 -1.13 4.74
CA VAL A 254 1.00 -2.36 4.89
C VAL A 254 0.40 -3.49 4.07
N THR A 255 -0.91 -3.74 4.19
CA THR A 255 -1.58 -4.79 3.41
C THR A 255 -1.48 -4.50 1.91
N GLY A 256 -1.70 -3.26 1.48
CA GLY A 256 -1.53 -2.86 0.08
C GLY A 256 -0.11 -3.12 -0.44
N VAL A 257 0.93 -2.79 0.33
CA VAL A 257 2.34 -3.06 -0.06
C VAL A 257 2.59 -4.56 -0.21
N LEU A 258 2.13 -5.37 0.75
CA LEU A 258 2.32 -6.83 0.73
C LEU A 258 1.54 -7.51 -0.41
N GLU A 259 0.45 -6.92 -0.84
CA GLU A 259 -0.37 -7.36 -1.98
C GLU A 259 0.15 -6.85 -3.34
N GLY A 260 1.26 -6.12 -3.36
CA GLY A 260 1.82 -5.56 -4.60
C GLY A 260 1.16 -4.26 -5.07
N HIS A 261 0.44 -3.58 -4.19
CA HIS A 261 -0.19 -2.27 -4.43
C HIS A 261 0.44 -1.17 -3.56
N PRO A 262 1.73 -0.87 -3.72
CA PRO A 262 2.41 0.14 -2.92
C PRO A 262 1.82 1.54 -3.19
N PRO A 263 1.88 2.45 -2.20
CA PRO A 263 1.54 3.84 -2.43
C PRO A 263 2.45 4.48 -3.50
N PRO A 264 2.00 5.54 -4.17
CA PRO A 264 2.85 6.24 -5.13
C PRO A 264 4.17 6.70 -4.49
N PRO A 265 5.32 6.58 -5.20
CA PRO A 265 6.62 6.97 -4.66
C PRO A 265 6.64 8.41 -4.13
N GLY A 266 7.20 8.59 -2.95
CA GLY A 266 7.34 9.89 -2.30
C GLY A 266 6.06 10.49 -1.75
N VAL A 267 4.94 9.77 -1.72
CA VAL A 267 3.68 10.28 -1.15
C VAL A 267 3.54 9.87 0.31
N SER A 268 3.39 10.87 1.20
CA SER A 268 3.01 10.69 2.59
C SER A 268 1.54 11.05 2.82
N VAL A 269 0.94 10.45 3.84
CA VAL A 269 -0.38 10.82 4.37
C VAL A 269 -0.17 11.64 5.63
N GLU A 270 -0.74 12.83 5.68
CA GLU A 270 -0.72 13.69 6.86
C GLU A 270 -2.12 13.72 7.48
N VAL A 271 -2.24 13.23 8.71
CA VAL A 271 -3.48 13.27 9.48
C VAL A 271 -3.40 14.40 10.49
N SER A 272 -4.43 15.24 10.57
CA SER A 272 -4.46 16.38 11.50
C SER A 272 -5.84 16.60 12.13
N LEU A 273 -5.84 17.16 13.36
CA LEU A 273 -6.98 17.54 14.15
C LEU A 273 -7.06 19.08 14.28
N PRO A 274 -8.19 19.70 14.80
CA PRO A 274 -9.32 19.05 15.49
C PRO A 274 -10.35 18.40 14.57
N TRP A 275 -10.53 18.89 13.35
CA TRP A 275 -11.36 18.23 12.35
C TRP A 275 -10.51 17.20 11.62
N PRO A 276 -10.84 15.91 11.62
CA PRO A 276 -10.03 14.89 10.98
C PRO A 276 -9.81 15.20 9.51
N ARG A 277 -8.59 15.60 9.16
CA ARG A 277 -8.16 15.83 7.79
C ARG A 277 -7.08 14.82 7.43
N MET A 278 -7.16 14.32 6.23
CA MET A 278 -6.14 13.47 5.62
C MET A 278 -5.68 14.14 4.34
N ASP A 279 -4.48 14.68 4.37
CA ASP A 279 -3.85 15.34 3.23
C ASP A 279 -2.73 14.46 2.68
N HIS A 280 -2.55 14.46 1.36
CA HIS A 280 -1.43 13.79 0.72
C HIS A 280 -0.35 14.81 0.37
N ARG A 281 0.89 14.49 0.73
CA ARG A 281 2.04 15.33 0.42
C ARG A 281 3.05 14.56 -0.40
N ARG A 282 3.51 15.15 -1.50
CA ARG A 282 4.55 14.58 -2.33
C ARG A 282 5.92 15.15 -1.97
N TRP A 283 6.89 14.26 -1.82
CA TRP A 283 8.28 14.55 -1.54
C TRP A 283 9.12 14.08 -2.72
N PRO A 284 9.83 14.97 -3.41
CA PRO A 284 10.83 14.55 -4.40
C PRO A 284 12.11 14.09 -3.70
N THR A 285 13.00 13.45 -4.43
CA THR A 285 14.39 13.29 -4.01
C THR A 285 15.04 14.65 -3.85
N HIS A 286 15.89 14.79 -2.83
CA HIS A 286 16.59 16.08 -2.61
C HIS A 286 17.95 16.05 -3.31
N PRO A 287 18.33 17.09 -4.09
CA PRO A 287 19.56 17.10 -4.88
C PRO A 287 20.82 17.02 -4.02
N LEU A 288 20.79 17.53 -2.80
CA LEU A 288 21.91 17.49 -1.85
C LEU A 288 21.74 16.38 -0.79
N CYS A 289 21.01 15.31 -1.12
CA CYS A 289 20.82 14.22 -0.18
C CYS A 289 22.07 13.33 -0.07
N PRO A 290 22.69 13.19 1.12
CA PRO A 290 23.88 12.35 1.30
C PRO A 290 23.59 10.88 1.03
N GLY A 291 22.38 10.41 1.32
CA GLY A 291 21.95 9.03 1.08
C GLY A 291 21.89 8.65 -0.40
N HIS A 292 21.64 9.61 -1.29
CA HIS A 292 21.65 9.40 -2.74
C HIS A 292 23.04 9.64 -3.35
N ALA A 293 23.82 10.58 -2.79
CA ALA A 293 25.20 10.82 -3.24
C ALA A 293 26.14 9.62 -2.95
N ALA A 294 25.87 8.89 -1.86
CA ALA A 294 26.66 7.71 -1.47
C ALA A 294 26.24 6.42 -2.18
N ARG A 295 25.12 6.42 -2.89
CA ARG A 295 24.63 5.28 -3.67
C ARG A 295 24.74 5.61 -5.14
N PRO A 296 25.61 4.92 -5.91
CA PRO A 296 25.49 4.91 -7.36
C PRO A 296 24.17 4.16 -7.67
N TRP A 297 23.06 4.91 -7.81
CA TRP A 297 21.80 4.37 -8.28
C TRP A 297 22.03 3.79 -9.67
N GLY A 298 22.04 2.48 -9.72
CA GLY A 298 21.97 1.62 -10.86
C GLY A 298 22.21 2.26 -12.21
N THR A 299 23.41 2.17 -12.71
CA THR A 299 23.61 1.83 -14.09
C THR A 299 23.09 0.41 -14.28
N THR A 300 21.77 0.24 -14.40
CA THR A 300 21.25 -0.87 -15.16
C THR A 300 21.75 -0.63 -16.58
N PRO A 301 22.58 -1.49 -17.16
CA PRO A 301 22.88 -1.37 -18.57
C PRO A 301 21.55 -1.65 -19.29
N HIS A 302 20.87 -0.62 -19.73
CA HIS A 302 19.94 -0.76 -20.83
C HIS A 302 20.83 -1.19 -21.99
N GLY A 303 20.74 -2.45 -22.33
CA GLY A 303 21.28 -2.98 -23.55
C GLY A 303 20.56 -2.32 -24.71
N ASP A 304 21.11 -1.25 -25.21
CA ASP A 304 20.89 -0.77 -26.56
C ASP A 304 21.81 -1.56 -27.49
N GLU A 305 21.44 -2.80 -27.78
CA GLU A 305 21.77 -3.43 -29.03
C GLU A 305 20.72 -3.06 -30.05
N LEU A 306 20.93 -1.94 -30.72
CA LEU A 306 20.44 -1.70 -32.04
C LEU A 306 21.62 -1.34 -32.95
N THR A 307 22.34 -2.39 -33.33
CA THR A 307 23.14 -2.43 -34.54
C THR A 307 22.23 -2.30 -35.73
N THR A 308 22.27 -1.16 -36.41
CA THR A 308 21.97 -1.10 -37.83
C THR A 308 23.06 -0.30 -38.51
N GLY A 309 23.88 -1.01 -39.24
CA GLY A 309 24.85 -0.46 -40.17
C GLY A 309 24.13 0.31 -41.30
N GLY A 310 24.72 1.41 -41.69
CA GLY A 310 24.27 2.26 -42.80
C GLY A 310 25.38 3.22 -43.17
N ARG A 311 26.30 2.75 -43.92
CA ARG A 311 27.13 3.33 -44.97
C ARG A 311 27.21 4.85 -45.08
N ALA A 312 28.43 5.32 -45.05
CA ALA A 312 28.89 6.64 -45.46
C ALA A 312 28.43 7.02 -46.88
N ALA A 313 28.07 8.27 -47.05
CA ALA A 313 28.14 8.99 -48.31
C ALA A 313 28.71 10.37 -48.06
N ASP A 314 29.86 10.55 -48.64
CA ASP A 314 30.62 11.75 -48.88
C ASP A 314 29.79 12.81 -49.63
N GLY A 315 29.95 14.07 -49.36
CA GLY A 315 29.21 15.15 -50.04
C GLY A 315 29.64 16.54 -49.59
N SER A 316 30.69 17.02 -50.15
CA SER A 316 31.32 18.33 -50.06
C SER A 316 30.39 19.54 -50.05
N ILE A 317 30.79 20.55 -49.27
CA ILE A 317 30.27 21.93 -49.25
C ILE A 317 30.92 22.70 -50.40
N PRO A 318 30.20 23.58 -51.13
CA PRO A 318 30.79 24.77 -51.71
C PRO A 318 30.38 26.03 -50.95
N ARG A 319 31.38 26.86 -50.70
CA ARG A 319 31.26 28.27 -50.32
C ARG A 319 30.84 29.10 -51.54
N GLY A 320 30.12 30.16 -51.31
CA GLY A 320 30.12 31.34 -52.20
C GLY A 320 28.74 31.95 -52.44
N ALA A 321 28.49 33.05 -51.91
CA ALA A 321 28.36 34.47 -52.25
C ALA A 321 27.40 35.16 -51.26
#